data_b588be12a15abf1ea1e17c9799c65e08
#
_entry.id   b588be12a15abf1ea1e17c9799c65e08
#
_cell.length_a   1.000
_cell.length_b   1.000
_cell.length_c   1.000
_cell.angle_alpha   90.00
_cell.angle_beta   90.00
_cell.angle_gamma   90.00
#
_symmetry.space_group_name_H-M   'P 1'
#
loop_
_entity.id
_entity.type
_entity.pdbx_description
1 polymer ?
#
loop_
_entity_poly.entity_id
_entity_poly.type
_entity_poly.pdbx_seq_one_letter_code
_entity_poly.pdbx_strand_id
1 'polypeptide(L)'
;MIAESMTIEIDAQRALITRAMAGDEVAFARIVAAHHGGMARIAYLICGSLDVAEEAEQAAWAKAWRRLGDVRDPAALRPWLMSVAANEARQIMRGQRRRIVRELAVGGPTSTAGVDRAALMDLAAALAKLNTRDRAIIGLRYIGGLESAEIGRAVGMSGSGVRVRLHRLLGRLRKELGDE
;
A
#
# COMPACT_ATOMS: atom_id res chain seq x y z
N MET A 1 -26.24 -20.36 6.29
CA MET A 1 -26.33 -19.31 5.22
C MET A 1 -25.10 -18.40 5.20
N ILE A 2 -24.75 -17.63 6.27
CA ILE A 2 -23.52 -16.74 6.23
C ILE A 2 -22.22 -17.55 6.11
N ALA A 3 -22.09 -18.65 6.85
CA ALA A 3 -20.90 -19.50 6.80
C ALA A 3 -20.71 -20.21 5.45
N GLU A 4 -21.78 -20.64 4.80
CA GLU A 4 -21.74 -21.28 3.48
C GLU A 4 -21.34 -20.27 2.40
N SER A 5 -21.87 -19.05 2.42
CA SER A 5 -21.47 -17.98 1.49
C SER A 5 -19.98 -17.64 1.63
N MET A 6 -19.46 -17.60 2.85
CA MET A 6 -18.05 -17.31 3.11
C MET A 6 -17.13 -18.45 2.63
N THR A 7 -17.57 -19.70 2.78
CA THR A 7 -16.80 -20.87 2.28
C THR A 7 -16.75 -20.88 0.75
N ILE A 8 -17.87 -20.60 0.07
CA ILE A 8 -17.94 -20.51 -1.40
C ILE A 8 -17.02 -19.40 -1.93
N GLU A 9 -16.97 -18.25 -1.25
CA GLU A 9 -16.11 -17.13 -1.65
C GLU A 9 -14.63 -17.45 -1.50
N ILE A 10 -14.24 -18.14 -0.41
CA ILE A 10 -12.86 -18.59 -0.20
C ILE A 10 -12.45 -19.62 -1.25
N ASP A 11 -13.31 -20.57 -1.57
CA ASP A 11 -13.01 -21.59 -2.58
C ASP A 11 -12.92 -21.00 -3.99
N ALA A 12 -13.78 -20.05 -4.34
CA ALA A 12 -13.72 -19.31 -5.60
C ALA A 12 -12.40 -18.49 -5.70
N GLN A 13 -11.99 -17.86 -4.63
CA GLN A 13 -10.74 -17.11 -4.58
C GLN A 13 -9.52 -18.03 -4.68
N ARG A 14 -9.55 -19.21 -4.04
CA ARG A 14 -8.50 -20.23 -4.15
C ARG A 14 -8.38 -20.73 -5.59
N ALA A 15 -9.51 -21.06 -6.26
CA ALA A 15 -9.52 -21.48 -7.64
C ALA A 15 -8.96 -20.41 -8.58
N LEU A 16 -9.28 -19.13 -8.33
CA LEU A 16 -8.78 -18.01 -9.11
C LEU A 16 -7.24 -17.87 -8.96
N ILE A 17 -6.72 -17.96 -7.75
CA ILE A 17 -5.29 -17.91 -7.48
C ILE A 17 -4.57 -19.10 -8.16
N THR A 18 -5.11 -20.31 -8.03
CA THR A 18 -4.53 -21.52 -8.65
C THR A 18 -4.44 -21.41 -10.16
N ARG A 19 -5.49 -20.91 -10.81
CA ARG A 19 -5.49 -20.66 -12.26
C ARG A 19 -4.46 -19.62 -12.66
N ALA A 20 -4.40 -18.50 -11.94
CA ALA A 20 -3.42 -17.45 -12.20
C ALA A 20 -1.98 -17.95 -12.04
N MET A 21 -1.72 -18.82 -11.04
CA MET A 21 -0.42 -19.47 -10.85
C MET A 21 -0.06 -20.42 -11.99
N ALA A 22 -1.04 -21.02 -12.65
CA ALA A 22 -0.85 -21.84 -13.84
C ALA A 22 -0.65 -21.01 -15.13
N GLY A 23 -0.57 -19.68 -15.03
CA GLY A 23 -0.37 -18.79 -16.17
C GLY A 23 -1.65 -18.30 -16.82
N ASP A 24 -2.83 -18.50 -16.22
CA ASP A 24 -4.11 -18.00 -16.73
C ASP A 24 -4.16 -16.46 -16.51
N GLU A 25 -3.89 -15.73 -17.62
CA GLU A 25 -3.89 -14.26 -17.63
C GLU A 25 -5.28 -13.68 -17.31
N VAL A 26 -6.37 -14.35 -17.69
CA VAL A 26 -7.74 -13.90 -17.40
C VAL A 26 -8.02 -14.01 -15.90
N ALA A 27 -7.56 -15.08 -15.27
CA ALA A 27 -7.66 -15.21 -13.81
C ALA A 27 -6.84 -14.14 -13.10
N PHE A 28 -5.64 -13.85 -13.57
CA PHE A 28 -4.81 -12.78 -12.99
C PHE A 28 -5.43 -11.40 -13.22
N ALA A 29 -5.97 -11.11 -14.40
CA ALA A 29 -6.66 -9.85 -14.67
C ALA A 29 -7.84 -9.59 -13.72
N ARG A 30 -8.55 -10.65 -13.29
CA ARG A 30 -9.59 -10.53 -12.25
C ARG A 30 -9.02 -10.18 -10.88
N ILE A 31 -7.87 -10.74 -10.52
CA ILE A 31 -7.16 -10.37 -9.28
C ILE A 31 -6.74 -8.89 -9.36
N VAL A 32 -6.20 -8.45 -10.49
CA VAL A 32 -5.85 -7.04 -10.72
C VAL A 32 -7.07 -6.14 -10.56
N ALA A 33 -8.17 -6.44 -11.25
CA ALA A 33 -9.39 -5.63 -11.18
C ALA A 33 -9.92 -5.48 -9.75
N ALA A 34 -9.84 -6.54 -8.94
CA ALA A 34 -10.31 -6.53 -7.55
C ALA A 34 -9.41 -5.73 -6.59
N HIS A 35 -8.11 -5.62 -6.88
CA HIS A 35 -7.14 -5.09 -5.92
C HIS A 35 -6.38 -3.85 -6.38
N HIS A 36 -6.43 -3.51 -7.69
CA HIS A 36 -5.75 -2.35 -8.29
C HIS A 36 -5.97 -1.06 -7.49
N GLY A 37 -7.22 -0.67 -7.23
CA GLY A 37 -7.51 0.59 -6.53
C GLY A 37 -6.94 0.67 -5.10
N GLY A 38 -6.78 -0.46 -4.42
CA GLY A 38 -6.12 -0.51 -3.10
C GLY A 38 -4.60 -0.33 -3.21
N MET A 39 -3.98 -1.01 -4.17
CA MET A 39 -2.54 -0.92 -4.41
C MET A 39 -2.13 0.46 -4.90
N ALA A 40 -2.88 1.05 -5.85
CA ALA A 40 -2.67 2.41 -6.34
C ALA A 40 -2.72 3.45 -5.21
N ARG A 41 -3.74 3.38 -4.34
CA ARG A 41 -3.86 4.30 -3.20
C ARG A 41 -2.70 4.19 -2.22
N ILE A 42 -2.23 2.97 -1.93
CA ILE A 42 -1.06 2.77 -1.06
C ILE A 42 0.21 3.31 -1.72
N ALA A 43 0.41 3.03 -3.00
CA ALA A 43 1.57 3.54 -3.75
C ALA A 43 1.56 5.08 -3.76
N TYR A 44 0.43 5.70 -4.09
CA TYR A 44 0.29 7.15 -4.08
C TYR A 44 0.53 7.78 -2.71
N LEU A 45 -0.04 7.21 -1.65
CA LEU A 45 0.18 7.68 -0.28
C LEU A 45 1.67 7.69 0.09
N ILE A 46 2.43 6.69 -0.36
CA ILE A 46 3.86 6.57 -0.05
C ILE A 46 4.71 7.48 -0.94
N CYS A 47 4.42 7.53 -2.23
CA CYS A 47 5.21 8.27 -3.21
C CYS A 47 4.90 9.77 -3.19
N GLY A 48 3.63 10.17 -3.05
CA GLY A 48 3.18 11.56 -3.09
C GLY A 48 3.15 12.17 -4.50
N SER A 49 3.39 11.38 -5.54
CA SER A 49 3.32 11.75 -6.96
C SER A 49 2.63 10.64 -7.73
N LEU A 50 1.77 10.99 -8.69
CA LEU A 50 1.05 10.01 -9.52
C LEU A 50 2.02 9.20 -10.37
N ASP A 51 2.92 9.85 -11.09
CA ASP A 51 3.86 9.18 -12.01
C ASP A 51 4.72 8.13 -11.27
N VAL A 52 5.22 8.51 -10.08
CA VAL A 52 6.03 7.61 -9.25
C VAL A 52 5.18 6.50 -8.63
N ALA A 53 3.93 6.78 -8.31
CA ALA A 53 3.00 5.78 -7.79
C ALA A 53 2.63 4.76 -8.86
N GLU A 54 2.40 5.18 -10.10
CA GLU A 54 2.15 4.30 -11.25
C GLU A 54 3.34 3.39 -11.53
N GLU A 55 4.57 3.94 -11.53
CA GLU A 55 5.80 3.13 -11.64
C GLU A 55 5.87 2.08 -10.53
N ALA A 56 5.59 2.47 -9.29
CA ALA A 56 5.59 1.58 -8.14
C ALA A 56 4.51 0.49 -8.25
N GLU A 57 3.34 0.84 -8.72
CA GLU A 57 2.24 -0.09 -8.92
C GLU A 57 2.52 -1.09 -10.03
N GLN A 58 3.04 -0.65 -11.17
CA GLN A 58 3.45 -1.55 -12.26
C GLN A 58 4.52 -2.53 -11.79
N ALA A 59 5.53 -2.06 -11.06
CA ALA A 59 6.56 -2.91 -10.48
C ALA A 59 5.96 -3.92 -9.47
N ALA A 60 4.98 -3.48 -8.67
CA ALA A 60 4.28 -4.33 -7.71
C ALA A 60 3.47 -5.42 -8.41
N TRP A 61 2.74 -5.11 -9.49
CA TRP A 61 1.99 -6.11 -10.26
C TRP A 61 2.91 -7.10 -10.98
N ALA A 62 4.00 -6.64 -11.58
CA ALA A 62 5.00 -7.50 -12.17
C ALA A 62 5.63 -8.46 -11.14
N LYS A 63 5.81 -8.01 -9.91
CA LYS A 63 6.29 -8.84 -8.81
C LYS A 63 5.21 -9.80 -8.33
N ALA A 64 3.97 -9.33 -8.21
CA ALA A 64 2.83 -10.14 -7.82
C ALA A 64 2.61 -11.32 -8.77
N TRP A 65 2.67 -11.08 -10.08
CA TRP A 65 2.60 -12.14 -11.09
C TRP A 65 3.64 -13.23 -10.87
N ARG A 66 4.91 -12.85 -10.69
CA ARG A 66 6.02 -13.80 -10.53
C ARG A 66 6.01 -14.55 -9.20
N ARG A 67 5.37 -13.98 -8.17
CA ARG A 67 5.43 -14.50 -6.79
C ARG A 67 4.06 -14.88 -6.22
N LEU A 68 3.05 -15.02 -7.08
CA LEU A 68 1.70 -15.38 -6.64
C LEU A 68 1.68 -16.72 -5.89
N GLY A 69 2.59 -17.63 -6.23
CA GLY A 69 2.78 -18.92 -5.56
C GLY A 69 3.23 -18.83 -4.09
N ASP A 70 3.70 -17.66 -3.63
CA ASP A 70 4.00 -17.45 -2.22
C ASP A 70 2.73 -17.37 -1.35
N VAL A 71 1.57 -17.12 -1.98
CA VAL A 71 0.27 -16.98 -1.30
C VAL A 71 -0.35 -18.37 -1.11
N ARG A 72 -0.12 -18.96 0.06
CA ARG A 72 -0.65 -20.30 0.41
C ARG A 72 -2.10 -20.25 0.89
N ASP A 73 -2.49 -19.17 1.53
CA ASP A 73 -3.84 -18.93 2.04
C ASP A 73 -4.54 -17.87 1.20
N PRO A 74 -5.68 -18.17 0.55
CA PRO A 74 -6.45 -17.20 -0.21
C PRO A 74 -6.80 -15.94 0.58
N ALA A 75 -7.10 -16.05 1.88
CA ALA A 75 -7.39 -14.91 2.73
C ALA A 75 -6.18 -13.96 2.89
N ALA A 76 -4.96 -14.47 2.70
CA ALA A 76 -3.74 -13.68 2.77
C ALA A 76 -3.43 -12.92 1.46
N LEU A 77 -4.18 -13.16 0.36
CA LEU A 77 -3.90 -12.52 -0.94
C LEU A 77 -3.93 -10.99 -0.84
N ARG A 78 -5.01 -10.43 -0.31
CA ARG A 78 -5.15 -8.97 -0.19
C ARG A 78 -4.07 -8.34 0.68
N PRO A 79 -3.83 -8.77 1.94
CA PRO A 79 -2.73 -8.27 2.76
C PRO A 79 -1.36 -8.38 2.08
N TRP A 80 -1.12 -9.49 1.39
CA TRP A 80 0.12 -9.72 0.67
C TRP A 80 0.30 -8.72 -0.49
N LEU A 81 -0.71 -8.52 -1.35
CA LEU A 81 -0.68 -7.55 -2.44
C LEU A 81 -0.44 -6.12 -1.93
N MET A 82 -1.14 -5.72 -0.86
CA MET A 82 -0.94 -4.41 -0.24
C MET A 82 0.50 -4.23 0.28
N SER A 83 1.07 -5.30 0.84
CA SER A 83 2.47 -5.32 1.29
C SER A 83 3.46 -5.24 0.12
N VAL A 84 3.17 -5.89 -1.01
CA VAL A 84 3.98 -5.79 -2.23
C VAL A 84 3.99 -4.36 -2.75
N ALA A 85 2.82 -3.73 -2.89
CA ALA A 85 2.71 -2.34 -3.34
C ALA A 85 3.47 -1.37 -2.43
N ALA A 86 3.29 -1.49 -1.11
CA ALA A 86 4.01 -0.65 -0.15
C ALA A 86 5.52 -0.83 -0.21
N ASN A 87 5.99 -2.06 -0.44
CA ASN A 87 7.43 -2.34 -0.53
C ASN A 87 8.05 -1.79 -1.81
N GLU A 88 7.41 -1.94 -2.97
CA GLU A 88 7.88 -1.38 -4.23
C GLU A 88 7.90 0.16 -4.17
N ALA A 89 6.83 0.79 -3.70
CA ALA A 89 6.78 2.24 -3.51
C ALA A 89 7.93 2.74 -2.61
N ARG A 90 8.18 2.09 -1.47
CA ARG A 90 9.30 2.43 -0.59
C ARG A 90 10.67 2.20 -1.23
N GLN A 91 10.81 1.19 -2.09
CA GLN A 91 12.04 0.89 -2.80
C GLN A 91 12.37 1.97 -3.82
N ILE A 92 11.39 2.39 -4.62
CA ILE A 92 11.52 3.47 -5.61
C ILE A 92 11.87 4.79 -4.90
N MET A 93 11.15 5.14 -3.83
CA MET A 93 11.44 6.34 -3.05
C MET A 93 12.85 6.34 -2.44
N ARG A 94 13.36 5.19 -2.01
CA ARG A 94 14.76 5.07 -1.57
C ARG A 94 15.75 5.27 -2.72
N GLY A 95 15.43 4.76 -3.91
CA GLY A 95 16.22 4.96 -5.13
C GLY A 95 16.30 6.43 -5.51
N GLN A 96 15.14 7.09 -5.59
CA GLN A 96 15.05 8.53 -5.92
C GLN A 96 15.82 9.39 -4.92
N ARG A 97 15.64 9.14 -3.60
CA ARG A 97 16.39 9.88 -2.58
C ARG A 97 17.90 9.74 -2.73
N ARG A 98 18.39 8.54 -3.10
CA ARG A 98 19.84 8.34 -3.38
C ARG A 98 20.30 9.08 -4.63
N ARG A 99 19.45 9.20 -5.66
CA ARG A 99 19.74 9.99 -6.87
C ARG A 99 19.79 11.48 -6.54
N ILE A 100 18.78 12.01 -5.84
CA ILE A 100 18.72 13.42 -5.41
C ILE A 100 19.92 13.79 -4.56
N VAL A 101 20.35 12.95 -3.61
CA VAL A 101 21.57 13.19 -2.81
C VAL A 101 22.83 13.21 -3.68
N ARG A 102 22.80 12.51 -4.82
CA ARG A 102 23.93 12.50 -5.79
C ARG A 102 23.86 13.67 -6.78
N GLU A 103 22.65 14.20 -7.03
CA GLU A 103 22.39 15.23 -8.05
C GLU A 103 22.08 16.61 -7.46
N LEU A 104 22.33 16.86 -6.14
CA LEU A 104 21.95 18.09 -5.44
C LEU A 104 22.03 19.35 -6.30
N ALA A 105 21.01 19.58 -7.08
CA ALA A 105 20.51 20.86 -7.58
C ALA A 105 19.22 20.66 -8.39
N VAL A 106 18.19 21.43 -8.03
CA VAL A 106 16.98 21.76 -8.81
C VAL A 106 15.77 20.81 -8.69
N GLY A 107 14.67 21.36 -8.16
CA GLY A 107 13.30 20.99 -8.49
C GLY A 107 12.44 20.45 -7.33
N GLY A 108 11.52 21.28 -6.85
CA GLY A 108 10.51 20.93 -5.85
C GLY A 108 9.31 20.17 -6.45
N PRO A 109 8.47 19.56 -5.60
CA PRO A 109 7.35 18.72 -6.05
C PRO A 109 6.11 19.54 -6.40
N THR A 110 5.40 19.13 -7.46
CA THR A 110 4.08 19.61 -7.85
C THR A 110 2.99 18.67 -7.36
N SER A 111 1.94 19.21 -6.76
CA SER A 111 0.72 18.53 -6.31
C SER A 111 -0.48 19.00 -7.12
N THR A 112 -1.34 18.06 -7.54
CA THR A 112 -2.72 18.33 -8.02
C THR A 112 -3.59 17.16 -7.57
N ALA A 113 -4.80 17.27 -7.18
CA ALA A 113 -6.01 17.94 -7.34
C ALA A 113 -7.15 17.37 -6.44
N GLY A 114 -8.04 18.16 -6.10
CA GLY A 114 -9.36 18.28 -5.60
C GLY A 114 -10.28 17.09 -5.31
N VAL A 115 -10.92 17.16 -4.17
CA VAL A 115 -12.32 16.91 -3.77
C VAL A 115 -12.40 17.25 -2.28
N ASP A 116 -13.49 17.87 -1.87
CA ASP A 116 -13.81 18.46 -0.56
C ASP A 116 -12.57 19.13 0.08
N ARG A 117 -12.30 20.29 -0.47
CA ARG A 117 -10.93 20.69 -0.81
C ARG A 117 -10.06 21.04 0.38
N ALA A 118 -10.63 21.59 1.46
CA ALA A 118 -9.81 22.10 2.56
C ALA A 118 -9.33 20.95 3.49
N ALA A 119 -10.23 20.16 4.04
CA ALA A 119 -9.87 19.10 4.99
C ALA A 119 -9.02 17.98 4.36
N LEU A 120 -9.27 17.64 3.08
CA LEU A 120 -8.43 16.67 2.36
C LEU A 120 -7.06 17.24 1.99
N MET A 121 -6.97 18.53 1.70
CA MET A 121 -5.68 19.21 1.48
C MET A 121 -4.87 19.25 2.77
N ASP A 122 -5.50 19.53 3.91
CA ASP A 122 -4.83 19.54 5.21
C ASP A 122 -4.32 18.17 5.59
N LEU A 123 -5.15 17.13 5.40
CA LEU A 123 -4.73 15.74 5.61
C LEU A 123 -3.58 15.34 4.67
N ALA A 124 -3.67 15.68 3.39
CA ALA A 124 -2.61 15.39 2.43
C ALA A 124 -1.31 16.12 2.81
N ALA A 125 -1.39 17.37 3.23
CA ALA A 125 -0.25 18.16 3.70
C ALA A 125 0.35 17.56 4.99
N ALA A 126 -0.47 17.13 5.93
CA ALA A 126 -0.02 16.46 7.16
C ALA A 126 0.66 15.11 6.85
N LEU A 127 0.10 14.33 5.93
CA LEU A 127 0.69 13.06 5.49
C LEU A 127 2.01 13.27 4.73
N ALA A 128 2.12 14.33 3.93
CA ALA A 128 3.34 14.65 3.19
C ALA A 128 4.54 14.97 4.12
N LYS A 129 4.31 15.46 5.33
CA LYS A 129 5.34 15.69 6.36
C LYS A 129 5.88 14.39 6.96
N LEU A 130 5.20 13.26 6.76
CA LEU A 130 5.64 11.96 7.26
C LEU A 130 6.71 11.35 6.34
N ASN A 131 7.64 10.59 6.92
CA ASN A 131 8.57 9.81 6.12
C ASN A 131 7.86 8.63 5.41
N THR A 132 8.50 8.05 4.40
CA THR A 132 7.94 6.97 3.57
C THR A 132 7.56 5.70 4.38
N ARG A 133 8.29 5.40 5.47
CA ARG A 133 7.95 4.27 6.35
C ARG A 133 6.66 4.54 7.12
N ASP A 134 6.48 5.74 7.64
CA ASP A 134 5.30 6.14 8.40
C ASP A 134 4.05 6.20 7.50
N ARG A 135 4.18 6.74 6.29
CA ARG A 135 3.11 6.68 5.28
C ARG A 135 2.73 5.24 4.93
N ALA A 136 3.72 4.34 4.80
CA ALA A 136 3.45 2.92 4.56
C ALA A 136 2.71 2.26 5.73
N ILE A 137 3.07 2.55 6.97
CA ILE A 137 2.37 2.02 8.16
C ILE A 137 0.91 2.46 8.17
N ILE A 138 0.63 3.74 7.90
CA ILE A 138 -0.74 4.27 7.79
C ILE A 138 -1.49 3.62 6.62
N GLY A 139 -0.90 3.58 5.44
CA GLY A 139 -1.53 2.99 4.26
C GLY A 139 -1.87 1.50 4.45
N LEU A 140 -0.94 0.73 4.99
CA LEU A 140 -1.17 -0.69 5.26
C LEU A 140 -2.26 -0.90 6.32
N ARG A 141 -2.36 -0.05 7.34
CA ARG A 141 -3.41 -0.15 8.36
C ARG A 141 -4.78 0.25 7.82
N TYR A 142 -4.90 1.43 7.22
CA TYR A 142 -6.21 2.04 6.92
C TYR A 142 -6.72 1.76 5.51
N ILE A 143 -5.84 1.57 4.53
CA ILE A 143 -6.22 1.17 3.17
C ILE A 143 -6.12 -0.35 3.01
N GLY A 144 -5.03 -0.93 3.50
CA GLY A 144 -4.77 -2.37 3.39
C GLY A 144 -5.58 -3.23 4.35
N GLY A 145 -5.93 -2.69 5.53
CA GLY A 145 -6.63 -3.43 6.59
C GLY A 145 -5.73 -4.40 7.35
N LEU A 146 -4.40 -4.24 7.26
CA LEU A 146 -3.44 -5.16 7.86
C LEU A 146 -3.36 -5.00 9.37
N GLU A 147 -3.10 -6.10 10.05
CA GLU A 147 -2.81 -6.12 11.47
C GLU A 147 -1.35 -5.70 11.77
N SER A 148 -1.10 -5.25 12.99
CA SER A 148 0.21 -4.71 13.37
C SER A 148 1.37 -5.68 13.16
N ALA A 149 1.14 -6.98 13.29
CA ALA A 149 2.15 -8.00 13.04
C ALA A 149 2.47 -8.13 11.54
N GLU A 150 1.47 -8.04 10.68
CA GLU A 150 1.62 -8.08 9.22
C GLU A 150 2.33 -6.83 8.71
N ILE A 151 1.91 -5.66 9.20
CA ILE A 151 2.57 -4.37 8.92
C ILE A 151 4.04 -4.45 9.36
N GLY A 152 4.30 -4.99 10.54
CA GLY A 152 5.65 -5.17 11.07
C GLY A 152 6.55 -5.95 10.12
N ARG A 153 6.06 -7.08 9.61
CA ARG A 153 6.77 -7.89 8.59
C ARG A 153 7.04 -7.09 7.31
N ALA A 154 6.07 -6.31 6.84
CA ALA A 154 6.21 -5.50 5.63
C ALA A 154 7.20 -4.34 5.78
N VAL A 155 7.28 -3.70 6.95
CA VAL A 155 8.13 -2.51 7.15
C VAL A 155 9.43 -2.77 7.92
N GLY A 156 9.67 -4.01 8.36
CA GLY A 156 10.85 -4.41 9.14
C GLY A 156 10.80 -3.87 10.59
N MET A 157 9.67 -4.12 11.29
CA MET A 157 9.44 -3.77 12.70
C MET A 157 8.72 -4.90 13.43
N SER A 158 8.78 -4.90 14.77
CA SER A 158 7.90 -5.76 15.57
C SER A 158 6.45 -5.24 15.53
N GLY A 159 5.47 -6.13 15.70
CA GLY A 159 4.07 -5.73 15.78
C GLY A 159 3.77 -4.78 16.94
N SER A 160 4.45 -4.94 18.09
CA SER A 160 4.37 -3.99 19.20
C SER A 160 4.95 -2.62 18.83
N GLY A 161 6.09 -2.60 18.12
CA GLY A 161 6.68 -1.37 17.60
C GLY A 161 5.74 -0.63 16.63
N VAL A 162 5.03 -1.36 15.77
CA VAL A 162 4.02 -0.78 14.88
C VAL A 162 2.86 -0.17 15.67
N ARG A 163 2.33 -0.84 16.72
CA ARG A 163 1.25 -0.27 17.56
C ARG A 163 1.66 1.05 18.20
N VAL A 164 2.83 1.08 18.83
CA VAL A 164 3.36 2.31 19.44
C VAL A 164 3.58 3.40 18.39
N ARG A 165 4.11 3.03 17.22
CA ARG A 165 4.34 3.99 16.13
C ARG A 165 3.04 4.57 15.60
N LEU A 166 2.02 3.73 15.34
CA LEU A 166 0.69 4.15 14.90
C LEU A 166 0.06 5.13 15.90
N HIS A 167 0.08 4.81 17.19
CA HIS A 167 -0.45 5.69 18.23
C HIS A 167 0.18 7.09 18.16
N ARG A 168 1.52 7.17 18.08
CA ARG A 168 2.24 8.44 17.96
C ARG A 168 1.92 9.19 16.66
N LEU A 169 1.78 8.45 15.54
CA LEU A 169 1.45 9.06 14.25
C LEU A 169 0.05 9.66 14.25
N LEU A 170 -0.93 8.96 14.81
CA LEU A 170 -2.30 9.47 14.92
C LEU A 170 -2.39 10.70 15.83
N GLY A 171 -1.66 10.70 16.96
CA GLY A 171 -1.59 11.88 17.82
C GLY A 171 -0.98 13.09 17.13
N ARG A 172 0.05 12.89 16.30
CA ARG A 172 0.63 13.98 15.47
C ARG A 172 -0.34 14.48 14.43
N LEU A 173 -1.02 13.58 13.71
CA LEU A 173 -1.99 13.95 12.68
C LEU A 173 -3.19 14.71 13.27
N ARG A 174 -3.74 14.27 14.40
CA ARG A 174 -4.82 15.01 15.11
C ARG A 174 -4.39 16.43 15.45
N LYS A 175 -3.20 16.59 16.05
CA LYS A 175 -2.67 17.91 16.38
C LYS A 175 -2.46 18.81 15.15
N GLU A 176 -2.03 18.23 14.01
CA GLU A 176 -1.83 18.97 12.76
C GLU A 176 -3.16 19.38 12.11
N LEU A 177 -4.22 18.59 12.31
CA LEU A 177 -5.55 18.83 11.74
C LEU A 177 -6.46 19.67 12.65
N GLY A 178 -5.98 20.07 13.85
CA GLY A 178 -6.75 20.87 14.78
C GLY A 178 -7.82 20.11 15.57
N ASP A 179 -7.81 18.78 15.52
CA ASP A 179 -8.65 17.92 16.36
C ASP A 179 -7.97 17.77 17.74
N GLU A 180 -8.26 18.68 18.68
CA GLU A 180 -7.94 18.51 20.11
C GLU A 180 -8.95 17.61 20.81
#